data_f5ae0903b0892c8b5e50e975096e9cd1
#
_entry.id   f5ae0903b0892c8b5e50e975096e9cd1
#
_cell.length_a   1.000
_cell.length_b   1.000
_cell.length_c   1.000
_cell.angle_alpha   90.00
_cell.angle_beta   90.00
_cell.angle_gamma   90.00
#
_symmetry.space_group_name_H-M   'P 1'
#
loop_
_entity.id
_entity.type
_entity.pdbx_description
1 polymer ?
#
loop_
_entity_poly.entity_id
_entity_poly.type
_entity_poly.pdbx_seq_one_letter_code
_entity_poly.pdbx_strand_id
1 'polypeptide(L)'
;MARVYNFSAGPSTLPEKVLKQAADEMLNYQGCGQSVMEMSHRSKVFDKIIKDAEALMRELYNVPDNYKVLFLQGGASAQFSAIPLNFMNGSGKADYIITGQWAKKAFAEAQKYGDVVVAASSADKTFTYIPKTKPEDFREDADYVYICMNNTIYGTVYKELPPVGDKVLIADVSSCALSEPLDISKFGMVYFGAQKNVAPAGLVVAIIREDLLGNARDITPVMMNYKIQADADSLYNTPPCWTIYICKLVLEWIKNDIGGLEKMKERNEKKAAILYNFLDNSKLFKGTVVAEDRSLMNVPFVIGDDELEKKFISEAEANGFVNLKGHRTVGGMRASIYNAMPIEGVEKLVEFMAKFEEENK
;
A
#
# COMPACT_ATOMS: atom_id res chain seq x y z
N MET A 1 -4.53 -13.22 -26.89
CA MET A 1 -5.62 -13.16 -25.89
C MET A 1 -5.65 -11.76 -25.29
N ALA A 2 -6.82 -11.20 -25.03
CA ALA A 2 -6.95 -9.95 -24.27
C ALA A 2 -6.49 -10.18 -22.81
N ARG A 3 -5.92 -9.15 -22.16
CA ARG A 3 -5.59 -9.24 -20.72
C ARG A 3 -6.87 -9.37 -19.90
N VAL A 4 -6.82 -10.22 -18.86
CA VAL A 4 -7.89 -10.31 -17.85
C VAL A 4 -7.91 -9.07 -16.95
N TYR A 5 -9.04 -8.76 -16.35
CA TYR A 5 -9.15 -7.76 -15.28
C TYR A 5 -8.76 -8.41 -13.95
N ASN A 6 -7.56 -8.08 -13.47
CA ASN A 6 -7.01 -8.67 -12.26
C ASN A 6 -7.31 -7.81 -11.02
N PHE A 7 -8.21 -8.28 -10.16
CA PHE A 7 -8.62 -7.62 -8.91
C PHE A 7 -7.82 -8.09 -7.68
N SER A 8 -6.63 -8.67 -7.89
CA SER A 8 -5.77 -9.14 -6.81
C SER A 8 -5.39 -8.01 -5.85
N ALA A 9 -5.36 -8.34 -4.56
CA ALA A 9 -4.96 -7.41 -3.50
C ALA A 9 -3.45 -7.16 -3.40
N GLY A 10 -2.66 -7.94 -4.14
CA GLY A 10 -1.20 -7.85 -4.19
C GLY A 10 -0.51 -9.23 -4.20
N PRO A 11 0.44 -9.43 -5.15
CA PRO A 11 0.78 -8.53 -6.25
C PRO A 11 -0.41 -8.18 -7.13
N SER A 12 -0.47 -6.92 -7.58
CA SER A 12 -1.63 -6.40 -8.28
C SER A 12 -1.35 -6.08 -9.77
N THR A 13 -2.37 -5.57 -10.45
CA THR A 13 -2.26 -5.08 -11.83
C THR A 13 -1.23 -3.95 -11.92
N LEU A 14 -0.37 -4.01 -12.94
CA LEU A 14 0.54 -2.93 -13.34
C LEU A 14 0.05 -2.25 -14.62
N PRO A 15 0.40 -0.97 -14.85
CA PRO A 15 0.04 -0.27 -16.07
C PRO A 15 0.60 -1.01 -17.31
N GLU A 16 -0.25 -1.23 -18.32
CA GLU A 16 0.18 -1.98 -19.50
C GLU A 16 1.32 -1.30 -20.26
N LYS A 17 1.31 0.05 -20.31
CA LYS A 17 2.39 0.84 -20.90
C LYS A 17 3.72 0.56 -20.23
N VAL A 18 3.74 0.47 -18.90
CA VAL A 18 4.94 0.13 -18.12
C VAL A 18 5.44 -1.28 -18.44
N LEU A 19 4.52 -2.25 -18.53
CA LEU A 19 4.90 -3.63 -18.87
C LEU A 19 5.44 -3.76 -20.30
N LYS A 20 4.88 -3.02 -21.26
CA LYS A 20 5.38 -2.99 -22.65
C LYS A 20 6.78 -2.39 -22.69
N GLN A 21 6.99 -1.22 -22.07
CA GLN A 21 8.31 -0.60 -22.01
C GLN A 21 9.34 -1.50 -21.34
N ALA A 22 8.98 -2.15 -20.23
CA ALA A 22 9.85 -3.10 -19.55
C ALA A 22 10.20 -4.32 -20.43
N ALA A 23 9.26 -4.80 -21.25
CA ALA A 23 9.50 -5.87 -22.21
C ALA A 23 10.43 -5.43 -23.34
N ASP A 24 10.24 -4.23 -23.88
CA ASP A 24 11.08 -3.68 -24.95
C ASP A 24 12.53 -3.43 -24.48
N GLU A 25 12.71 -3.02 -23.23
CA GLU A 25 14.00 -2.77 -22.61
C GLU A 25 14.61 -4.02 -21.92
N MET A 26 13.95 -5.18 -21.99
CA MET A 26 14.31 -6.40 -21.25
C MET A 26 15.76 -6.85 -21.52
N LEU A 27 16.20 -6.83 -22.76
CA LEU A 27 17.55 -7.27 -23.15
C LEU A 27 18.55 -6.13 -23.21
N ASN A 28 18.08 -4.89 -23.41
CA ASN A 28 18.96 -3.77 -23.70
C ASN A 28 18.33 -2.46 -23.19
N TYR A 29 18.55 -2.15 -21.93
CA TYR A 29 18.07 -0.92 -21.30
C TYR A 29 18.68 0.31 -21.97
N GLN A 30 17.86 1.09 -22.67
CA GLN A 30 18.24 2.36 -23.32
C GLN A 30 19.55 2.29 -24.14
N GLY A 31 19.83 1.16 -24.78
CA GLY A 31 21.00 1.00 -25.63
C GLY A 31 22.32 0.71 -24.89
N CYS A 32 22.30 0.47 -23.58
CA CYS A 32 23.52 0.19 -22.81
C CYS A 32 24.08 -1.23 -23.00
N GLY A 33 23.37 -2.10 -23.76
CA GLY A 33 23.79 -3.46 -24.05
C GLY A 33 23.53 -4.48 -22.94
N GLN A 34 22.83 -4.11 -21.87
CA GLN A 34 22.53 -4.97 -20.72
C GLN A 34 21.08 -4.86 -20.29
N SER A 35 20.54 -5.95 -19.74
CA SER A 35 19.30 -5.93 -18.97
C SER A 35 19.52 -5.26 -17.62
N VAL A 36 18.49 -4.57 -17.12
CA VAL A 36 18.52 -4.06 -15.72
C VAL A 36 18.66 -5.22 -14.71
N MET A 37 18.20 -6.42 -15.04
CA MET A 37 18.30 -7.60 -14.17
C MET A 37 19.73 -8.10 -13.97
N GLU A 38 20.63 -7.83 -14.90
CA GLU A 38 22.01 -8.33 -14.87
C GLU A 38 23.07 -7.24 -14.64
N MET A 39 22.66 -5.94 -14.63
CA MET A 39 23.61 -4.86 -14.43
C MET A 39 24.02 -4.71 -12.96
N SER A 40 25.29 -4.34 -12.76
CA SER A 40 25.77 -4.01 -11.42
C SER A 40 25.00 -2.84 -10.82
N HIS A 41 24.52 -2.99 -9.58
CA HIS A 41 23.89 -1.91 -8.83
C HIS A 41 24.87 -0.74 -8.53
N ARG A 42 26.18 -0.93 -8.74
CA ARG A 42 27.21 0.11 -8.61
C ARG A 42 27.57 0.76 -9.96
N SER A 43 26.89 0.37 -11.04
CA SER A 43 27.10 0.98 -12.35
C SER A 43 26.47 2.38 -12.40
N LYS A 44 27.04 3.27 -13.21
CA LYS A 44 26.47 4.62 -13.44
C LYS A 44 25.04 4.56 -14.01
N VAL A 45 24.72 3.50 -14.77
CA VAL A 45 23.40 3.31 -15.36
C VAL A 45 22.38 3.02 -14.27
N PHE A 46 22.68 2.10 -13.34
CA PHE A 46 21.75 1.80 -12.24
C PHE A 46 21.68 2.94 -11.22
N ASP A 47 22.79 3.61 -10.93
CA ASP A 47 22.80 4.82 -10.09
C ASP A 47 21.79 5.87 -10.59
N LYS A 48 21.73 6.05 -11.93
CA LYS A 48 20.72 6.93 -12.53
C LYS A 48 19.29 6.41 -12.32
N ILE A 49 19.06 5.11 -12.47
CA ILE A 49 17.72 4.52 -12.28
C ILE A 49 17.18 4.76 -10.88
N ILE A 50 17.99 4.49 -9.84
CA ILE A 50 17.54 4.62 -8.45
C ILE A 50 17.38 6.10 -8.06
N LYS A 51 18.26 6.98 -8.52
CA LYS A 51 18.16 8.44 -8.29
C LYS A 51 16.94 9.05 -8.99
N ASP A 52 16.65 8.64 -10.22
CA ASP A 52 15.45 9.06 -10.92
C ASP A 52 14.19 8.58 -10.17
N ALA A 53 14.19 7.35 -9.65
CA ALA A 53 13.07 6.83 -8.86
C ALA A 53 12.87 7.63 -7.55
N GLU A 54 13.97 7.98 -6.86
CA GLU A 54 13.91 8.81 -5.67
C GLU A 54 13.40 10.22 -6.00
N ALA A 55 13.93 10.87 -7.03
CA ALA A 55 13.52 12.21 -7.44
C ALA A 55 12.03 12.26 -7.81
N LEU A 56 11.53 11.25 -8.55
CA LEU A 56 10.11 11.14 -8.89
C LEU A 56 9.24 10.90 -7.64
N MET A 57 9.69 10.10 -6.68
CA MET A 57 8.97 9.88 -5.44
C MET A 57 8.87 11.17 -4.63
N ARG A 58 9.99 11.91 -4.51
CA ARG A 58 10.03 13.22 -3.85
C ARG A 58 9.08 14.22 -4.51
N GLU A 59 9.10 14.29 -5.84
CA GLU A 59 8.24 15.19 -6.60
C GLU A 59 6.76 14.84 -6.43
N LEU A 60 6.36 13.58 -6.61
CA LEU A 60 4.96 13.15 -6.56
C LEU A 60 4.33 13.36 -5.17
N TYR A 61 5.08 13.08 -4.11
CA TYR A 61 4.60 13.27 -2.73
C TYR A 61 4.98 14.62 -2.13
N ASN A 62 5.68 15.48 -2.88
CA ASN A 62 6.22 16.74 -2.35
C ASN A 62 6.98 16.50 -1.04
N VAL A 63 7.89 15.51 -1.04
CA VAL A 63 8.63 15.09 0.15
C VAL A 63 9.55 16.21 0.63
N PRO A 64 9.46 16.67 1.89
CA PRO A 64 10.33 17.71 2.40
C PRO A 64 11.82 17.32 2.39
N ASP A 65 12.71 18.28 2.29
CA ASP A 65 14.16 18.04 2.17
C ASP A 65 14.76 17.32 3.38
N ASN A 66 14.16 17.49 4.57
CA ASN A 66 14.56 16.83 5.80
C ASN A 66 14.02 15.39 5.97
N TYR A 67 13.69 14.73 4.87
CA TYR A 67 13.32 13.31 4.84
C TYR A 67 14.23 12.52 3.92
N LYS A 68 14.52 11.27 4.28
CA LYS A 68 15.16 10.28 3.42
C LYS A 68 14.13 9.39 2.77
N VAL A 69 14.35 9.10 1.48
CA VAL A 69 13.58 8.09 0.73
C VAL A 69 14.46 6.87 0.56
N LEU A 70 14.05 5.75 1.14
CA LEU A 70 14.82 4.51 1.15
C LEU A 70 14.12 3.42 0.32
N PHE A 71 14.92 2.68 -0.44
CA PHE A 71 14.50 1.50 -1.20
C PHE A 71 14.98 0.25 -0.49
N LEU A 72 14.09 -0.42 0.25
CA LEU A 72 14.40 -1.50 1.17
C LEU A 72 13.88 -2.85 0.67
N GLN A 73 14.30 -3.93 1.33
CA GLN A 73 13.89 -5.30 1.06
C GLN A 73 13.08 -5.89 2.22
N GLY A 74 12.55 -7.12 2.06
CA GLY A 74 11.87 -7.85 3.13
C GLY A 74 10.36 -7.62 3.23
N GLY A 75 9.77 -6.80 2.33
CA GLY A 75 8.35 -6.47 2.35
C GLY A 75 7.94 -5.65 3.58
N ALA A 76 6.68 -5.26 3.65
CA ALA A 76 6.13 -4.54 4.81
C ALA A 76 6.29 -5.34 6.13
N SER A 77 6.36 -6.67 6.06
CA SER A 77 6.53 -7.52 7.25
C SER A 77 7.89 -7.32 7.94
N ALA A 78 8.96 -7.05 7.20
CA ALA A 78 10.26 -6.71 7.79
C ALA A 78 10.21 -5.36 8.53
N GLN A 79 9.35 -4.44 8.08
CA GLN A 79 9.19 -3.14 8.74
C GLN A 79 8.51 -3.26 10.12
N PHE A 80 7.71 -4.30 10.34
CA PHE A 80 7.10 -4.54 11.66
C PHE A 80 8.15 -4.77 12.75
N SER A 81 9.32 -5.36 12.41
CA SER A 81 10.47 -5.50 13.30
C SER A 81 11.40 -4.28 13.23
N ALA A 82 11.69 -3.76 12.03
CA ALA A 82 12.61 -2.65 11.85
C ALA A 82 12.14 -1.37 12.56
N ILE A 83 10.85 -1.06 12.50
CA ILE A 83 10.26 0.13 13.15
C ILE A 83 10.56 0.17 14.65
N PRO A 84 10.16 -0.82 15.47
CA PRO A 84 10.46 -0.77 16.89
C PRO A 84 11.96 -0.81 17.20
N LEU A 85 12.77 -1.49 16.39
CA LEU A 85 14.22 -1.51 16.55
C LEU A 85 14.89 -0.16 16.32
N ASN A 86 14.33 0.69 15.46
CA ASN A 86 14.89 2.01 15.15
C ASN A 86 14.26 3.14 15.98
N PHE A 87 12.99 3.04 16.35
CA PHE A 87 12.24 4.17 16.92
C PHE A 87 11.81 3.98 18.38
N MET A 88 11.76 2.75 18.89
CA MET A 88 11.37 2.47 20.28
C MET A 88 12.60 2.46 21.18
N ASN A 89 13.33 3.56 21.24
CA ASN A 89 14.61 3.67 21.96
C ASN A 89 14.70 4.88 22.92
N GLY A 90 13.63 5.62 23.09
CA GLY A 90 13.48 6.65 24.12
C GLY A 90 12.89 6.07 25.40
N SER A 91 11.58 6.02 25.48
CA SER A 91 10.84 5.43 26.61
C SER A 91 10.70 3.90 26.50
N GLY A 92 10.89 3.34 25.33
CA GLY A 92 10.61 1.94 25.02
C GLY A 92 9.12 1.62 24.87
N LYS A 93 8.28 2.64 24.59
CA LYS A 93 6.83 2.54 24.50
C LYS A 93 6.32 2.94 23.13
N ALA A 94 5.29 2.26 22.65
CA ALA A 94 4.61 2.64 21.43
C ALA A 94 3.11 2.33 21.49
N ASP A 95 2.31 3.15 20.81
CA ASP A 95 0.86 3.05 20.77
C ASP A 95 0.38 2.68 19.36
N TYR A 96 -0.55 1.72 19.29
CA TYR A 96 -1.05 1.19 18.03
C TYR A 96 -2.56 1.38 17.91
N ILE A 97 -3.04 1.81 16.75
CA ILE A 97 -4.46 1.75 16.41
C ILE A 97 -4.69 0.52 15.54
N ILE A 98 -5.52 -0.40 16.02
CA ILE A 98 -5.77 -1.69 15.38
C ILE A 98 -7.04 -1.61 14.54
N THR A 99 -6.87 -1.34 13.24
CA THR A 99 -7.97 -1.23 12.27
C THR A 99 -8.02 -2.41 11.29
N GLY A 100 -7.19 -3.43 11.52
CA GLY A 100 -7.16 -4.61 10.68
C GLY A 100 -6.03 -5.56 10.99
N GLN A 101 -5.93 -6.61 10.16
CA GLN A 101 -4.97 -7.70 10.36
C GLN A 101 -3.50 -7.24 10.27
N TRP A 102 -3.20 -6.25 9.42
CA TRP A 102 -1.82 -5.80 9.24
C TRP A 102 -1.34 -5.00 10.46
N ALA A 103 -2.16 -4.06 10.96
CA ALA A 103 -1.87 -3.35 12.21
C ALA A 103 -1.75 -4.35 13.40
N LYS A 104 -2.62 -5.38 13.45
CA LYS A 104 -2.54 -6.43 14.48
C LYS A 104 -1.22 -7.21 14.42
N LYS A 105 -0.72 -7.52 13.21
CA LYS A 105 0.58 -8.20 13.04
C LYS A 105 1.74 -7.30 13.42
N ALA A 106 1.70 -6.02 13.02
CA ALA A 106 2.71 -5.04 13.40
C ALA A 106 2.77 -4.86 14.92
N PHE A 107 1.62 -4.75 15.58
CA PHE A 107 1.50 -4.71 17.04
C PHE A 107 2.13 -5.94 17.71
N ALA A 108 1.75 -7.15 17.29
CA ALA A 108 2.26 -8.39 17.86
C ALA A 108 3.78 -8.54 17.67
N GLU A 109 4.33 -8.04 16.58
CA GLU A 109 5.77 -8.03 16.35
C GLU A 109 6.47 -7.01 17.27
N ALA A 110 5.92 -5.80 17.38
CA ALA A 110 6.48 -4.72 18.18
C ALA A 110 6.54 -5.07 19.68
N GLN A 111 5.58 -5.87 20.20
CA GLN A 111 5.57 -6.36 21.58
C GLN A 111 6.83 -7.15 21.99
N LYS A 112 7.59 -7.67 21.02
CA LYS A 112 8.86 -8.36 21.28
C LYS A 112 9.99 -7.40 21.68
N TYR A 113 9.80 -6.11 21.38
CA TYR A 113 10.85 -5.10 21.50
C TYR A 113 10.59 -4.06 22.61
N GLY A 114 9.37 -3.93 23.13
CA GLY A 114 9.08 -2.97 24.19
C GLY A 114 7.65 -3.03 24.70
N ASP A 115 7.28 -2.01 25.46
CA ASP A 115 5.94 -1.85 26.02
C ASP A 115 5.01 -1.22 24.97
N VAL A 116 4.15 -2.06 24.39
CA VAL A 116 3.25 -1.66 23.28
C VAL A 116 1.81 -1.86 23.72
N VAL A 117 0.98 -0.85 23.54
CA VAL A 117 -0.45 -0.90 23.86
C VAL A 117 -1.33 -0.60 22.64
N VAL A 118 -2.57 -1.06 22.72
CA VAL A 118 -3.61 -0.73 21.77
C VAL A 118 -4.33 0.54 22.25
N ALA A 119 -4.09 1.66 21.57
CA ALA A 119 -4.74 2.93 21.89
C ALA A 119 -6.22 2.93 21.47
N ALA A 120 -6.52 2.34 20.31
CA ALA A 120 -7.88 2.16 19.84
C ALA A 120 -8.00 0.95 18.89
N SER A 121 -9.20 0.41 18.74
CA SER A 121 -9.45 -0.70 17.82
C SER A 121 -10.89 -0.70 17.32
N SER A 122 -11.10 -1.15 16.08
CA SER A 122 -12.42 -1.41 15.50
C SER A 122 -12.74 -2.92 15.36
N ALA A 123 -12.06 -3.75 16.15
CA ALA A 123 -12.27 -5.20 16.15
C ALA A 123 -13.68 -5.61 16.60
N ASP A 124 -14.36 -4.80 17.39
CA ASP A 124 -15.74 -4.97 17.86
C ASP A 124 -16.75 -5.13 16.72
N LYS A 125 -16.50 -4.47 15.57
CA LYS A 125 -17.32 -4.58 14.34
C LYS A 125 -16.52 -5.14 13.17
N THR A 126 -15.63 -6.07 13.42
CA THR A 126 -14.83 -6.74 12.39
C THR A 126 -14.11 -5.77 11.45
N PHE A 127 -13.61 -4.64 12.01
CA PHE A 127 -12.83 -3.61 11.31
C PHE A 127 -13.59 -2.94 10.14
N THR A 128 -14.89 -2.79 10.25
CA THR A 128 -15.73 -2.14 9.22
C THR A 128 -15.74 -0.61 9.30
N TYR A 129 -15.04 -0.04 10.26
CA TYR A 129 -14.91 1.40 10.47
C TYR A 129 -13.53 1.78 11.02
N ILE A 130 -13.20 3.08 10.98
CA ILE A 130 -12.01 3.66 11.62
C ILE A 130 -12.41 4.25 12.98
N PRO A 131 -11.78 3.84 14.09
CA PRO A 131 -12.13 4.35 15.40
C PRO A 131 -11.71 5.82 15.52
N LYS A 132 -12.61 6.66 16.02
CA LYS A 132 -12.30 8.05 16.38
C LYS A 132 -11.49 8.04 17.65
N THR A 133 -10.38 8.78 17.65
CA THR A 133 -9.48 8.92 18.80
C THR A 133 -9.39 10.36 19.25
N LYS A 134 -8.93 10.55 20.50
CA LYS A 134 -8.65 11.83 21.13
C LYS A 134 -7.19 11.88 21.59
N PRO A 135 -6.60 13.04 21.83
CA PRO A 135 -5.20 13.14 22.30
C PRO A 135 -4.90 12.30 23.56
N GLU A 136 -5.86 12.21 24.49
CA GLU A 136 -5.73 11.44 25.72
C GLU A 136 -5.74 9.91 25.55
N ASP A 137 -6.08 9.40 24.37
CA ASP A 137 -6.01 7.97 24.07
C ASP A 137 -4.56 7.51 23.84
N PHE A 138 -3.63 8.44 23.68
CA PHE A 138 -2.22 8.16 23.42
C PHE A 138 -1.37 8.50 24.65
N ARG A 139 -0.49 7.57 25.06
CA ARG A 139 0.42 7.78 26.18
C ARG A 139 1.35 8.97 25.89
N GLU A 140 1.52 9.84 26.88
CA GLU A 140 2.32 11.06 26.74
C GLU A 140 3.78 10.76 26.35
N ASP A 141 4.32 9.68 26.92
CA ASP A 141 5.69 9.24 26.73
C ASP A 141 5.87 8.14 25.66
N ALA A 142 4.88 7.92 24.79
CA ALA A 142 5.05 6.99 23.67
C ALA A 142 6.08 7.52 22.66
N ASP A 143 7.05 6.68 22.28
CA ASP A 143 8.07 7.01 21.28
C ASP A 143 7.46 7.21 19.89
N TYR A 144 6.38 6.48 19.60
CA TYR A 144 5.61 6.65 18.36
C TYR A 144 4.19 6.11 18.47
N VAL A 145 3.34 6.56 17.55
CA VAL A 145 2.01 6.00 17.27
C VAL A 145 2.03 5.34 15.87
N TYR A 146 1.45 4.15 15.76
CA TYR A 146 1.41 3.39 14.51
C TYR A 146 0.00 3.21 13.98
N ILE A 147 -0.18 3.43 12.65
CA ILE A 147 -1.42 3.17 11.93
C ILE A 147 -1.17 2.37 10.63
N CYS A 148 -2.17 1.61 10.22
CA CYS A 148 -2.29 1.10 8.86
C CYS A 148 -3.32 1.98 8.12
N MET A 149 -2.83 2.87 7.24
CA MET A 149 -3.62 3.94 6.63
C MET A 149 -4.81 3.41 5.82
N ASN A 150 -4.61 2.32 5.08
CA ASN A 150 -5.64 1.65 4.30
C ASN A 150 -5.62 0.15 4.57
N ASN A 151 -6.75 -0.39 4.99
CA ASN A 151 -6.89 -1.79 5.39
C ASN A 151 -7.30 -2.67 4.20
N THR A 152 -6.32 -3.29 3.57
CA THR A 152 -6.47 -4.10 2.34
C THR A 152 -7.54 -5.20 2.43
N ILE A 153 -7.70 -5.81 3.61
CA ILE A 153 -8.63 -6.92 3.84
C ILE A 153 -10.04 -6.42 4.08
N TYR A 154 -10.17 -5.36 4.88
CA TYR A 154 -11.45 -4.88 5.41
C TYR A 154 -12.01 -3.68 4.65
N GLY A 155 -11.21 -3.02 3.80
CA GLY A 155 -11.65 -1.94 2.92
C GLY A 155 -11.85 -0.59 3.61
N THR A 156 -11.33 -0.40 4.82
CA THR A 156 -11.37 0.88 5.53
C THR A 156 -10.11 1.71 5.27
N VAL A 157 -10.24 3.04 5.27
CA VAL A 157 -9.14 3.99 5.10
C VAL A 157 -9.32 5.19 6.03
N TYR A 158 -8.23 5.69 6.58
CA TYR A 158 -8.23 6.96 7.33
C TYR A 158 -8.49 8.13 6.37
N LYS A 159 -9.55 8.89 6.62
CA LYS A 159 -9.81 10.18 5.96
C LYS A 159 -9.20 11.35 6.74
N GLU A 160 -9.08 11.19 8.05
CA GLU A 160 -8.45 12.13 8.97
C GLU A 160 -7.41 11.38 9.80
N LEU A 161 -6.27 12.02 10.05
CA LEU A 161 -5.21 11.44 10.88
C LEU A 161 -5.59 11.48 12.36
N PRO A 162 -5.15 10.51 13.15
CA PRO A 162 -5.37 10.54 14.60
C PRO A 162 -4.67 11.76 15.23
N PRO A 163 -5.25 12.38 16.27
CA PRO A 163 -4.69 13.58 16.91
C PRO A 163 -3.57 13.22 17.88
N VAL A 164 -2.42 12.78 17.35
CA VAL A 164 -1.27 12.27 18.13
C VAL A 164 -0.44 13.38 18.80
N GLY A 165 -0.74 14.68 18.55
CA GLY A 165 0.04 15.80 19.05
C GLY A 165 1.47 15.80 18.47
N ASP A 166 2.46 16.01 19.34
CA ASP A 166 3.89 16.06 18.95
C ASP A 166 4.54 14.67 18.79
N LYS A 167 3.79 13.59 18.99
CA LYS A 167 4.31 12.23 18.87
C LYS A 167 4.62 11.88 17.42
N VAL A 168 5.61 11.05 17.24
CA VAL A 168 5.96 10.50 15.91
C VAL A 168 4.83 9.61 15.40
N LEU A 169 4.20 9.99 14.30
CA LEU A 169 3.21 9.15 13.62
C LEU A 169 3.90 8.31 12.54
N ILE A 170 3.70 7.00 12.58
CA ILE A 170 4.21 6.03 11.60
C ILE A 170 3.04 5.39 10.87
N ALA A 171 3.07 5.40 9.54
CA ALA A 171 1.98 4.87 8.73
C ALA A 171 2.44 3.82 7.70
N ASP A 172 1.77 2.65 7.72
CA ASP A 172 1.76 1.71 6.60
C ASP A 172 0.75 2.18 5.57
N VAL A 173 1.22 2.65 4.42
CA VAL A 173 0.38 3.08 3.30
C VAL A 173 0.40 2.09 2.14
N SER A 174 0.83 0.84 2.35
CA SER A 174 1.06 -0.13 1.28
C SER A 174 -0.10 -0.26 0.28
N SER A 175 -1.33 -0.22 0.73
CA SER A 175 -2.48 -0.40 -0.17
C SER A 175 -3.13 0.89 -0.65
N CYS A 176 -2.59 2.05 -0.29
CA CYS A 176 -2.99 3.36 -0.81
C CYS A 176 -1.81 4.23 -1.27
N ALA A 177 -0.60 3.66 -1.37
CA ALA A 177 0.56 4.39 -1.84
C ALA A 177 0.29 5.03 -3.21
N LEU A 178 0.59 6.35 -3.32
CA LEU A 178 0.43 7.12 -4.57
C LEU A 178 -0.99 7.09 -5.18
N SER A 179 -2.02 6.82 -4.36
CA SER A 179 -3.42 6.83 -4.82
C SER A 179 -4.03 8.23 -4.79
N GLU A 180 -3.48 9.10 -4.00
CA GLU A 180 -3.87 10.49 -3.77
C GLU A 180 -2.72 11.28 -3.13
N PRO A 181 -2.76 12.62 -3.10
CA PRO A 181 -1.80 13.41 -2.34
C PRO A 181 -1.79 13.03 -0.86
N LEU A 182 -0.60 13.04 -0.26
CA LEU A 182 -0.40 12.80 1.16
C LEU A 182 0.61 13.80 1.70
N ASP A 183 0.24 14.54 2.74
CA ASP A 183 1.16 15.46 3.41
C ASP A 183 2.17 14.68 4.27
N ILE A 184 3.33 14.40 3.70
CA ILE A 184 4.41 13.65 4.34
C ILE A 184 4.90 14.33 5.62
N SER A 185 4.77 15.66 5.73
CA SER A 185 5.24 16.42 6.90
C SER A 185 4.50 16.06 8.21
N LYS A 186 3.32 15.43 8.11
CA LYS A 186 2.53 14.95 9.25
C LYS A 186 3.07 13.66 9.86
N PHE A 187 4.04 13.01 9.25
CA PHE A 187 4.53 11.69 9.65
C PHE A 187 6.02 11.75 10.01
N GLY A 188 6.41 10.98 11.00
CA GLY A 188 7.83 10.68 11.20
C GLY A 188 8.33 9.64 10.18
N MET A 189 7.44 8.71 9.81
CA MET A 189 7.72 7.72 8.77
C MET A 189 6.45 7.30 8.05
N VAL A 190 6.55 7.22 6.72
CA VAL A 190 5.57 6.57 5.85
C VAL A 190 6.28 5.45 5.11
N TYR A 191 5.69 4.27 5.03
CA TYR A 191 6.26 3.18 4.25
C TYR A 191 5.21 2.36 3.52
N PHE A 192 5.65 1.66 2.47
CA PHE A 192 4.78 0.76 1.72
C PHE A 192 5.54 -0.36 1.02
N GLY A 193 4.94 -1.54 0.99
CA GLY A 193 5.33 -2.60 0.08
C GLY A 193 4.86 -2.27 -1.34
N ALA A 194 5.80 -2.29 -2.29
CA ALA A 194 5.55 -1.79 -3.66
C ALA A 194 4.55 -2.65 -4.46
N GLN A 195 4.34 -3.91 -4.12
CA GLN A 195 3.57 -4.91 -4.90
C GLN A 195 2.09 -4.62 -5.06
N LYS A 196 1.56 -3.55 -4.45
CA LYS A 196 0.15 -3.18 -4.55
C LYS A 196 -0.08 -2.10 -5.62
N ASN A 197 0.56 -0.96 -5.49
CA ASN A 197 0.31 0.19 -6.37
C ASN A 197 1.51 0.63 -7.23
N VAL A 198 2.74 0.13 -6.97
CA VAL A 198 3.94 0.85 -7.40
C VAL A 198 4.91 -0.01 -8.20
N ALA A 199 5.04 -1.32 -7.92
CA ALA A 199 5.99 -2.19 -8.58
C ALA A 199 5.64 -3.67 -8.35
N PRO A 200 6.42 -4.65 -8.87
CA PRO A 200 6.35 -6.04 -8.43
C PRO A 200 6.75 -6.22 -6.95
N ALA A 201 6.53 -7.42 -6.41
CA ALA A 201 6.98 -7.78 -5.06
C ALA A 201 8.51 -7.72 -4.93
N GLY A 202 9.00 -7.49 -3.69
CA GLY A 202 10.42 -7.49 -3.35
C GLY A 202 10.98 -6.13 -2.93
N LEU A 203 10.25 -5.05 -3.15
CA LEU A 203 10.62 -3.68 -2.79
C LEU A 203 9.70 -3.13 -1.68
N VAL A 204 10.31 -2.44 -0.72
CA VAL A 204 9.66 -1.51 0.20
C VAL A 204 10.22 -0.13 -0.03
N VAL A 205 9.38 0.88 -0.07
CA VAL A 205 9.81 2.28 0.01
C VAL A 205 9.47 2.79 1.41
N ALA A 206 10.44 3.45 2.03
CA ALA A 206 10.28 4.12 3.31
C ALA A 206 10.70 5.58 3.20
N ILE A 207 9.83 6.50 3.64
CA ILE A 207 10.09 7.93 3.68
C ILE A 207 10.18 8.31 5.15
N ILE A 208 11.37 8.69 5.62
CA ILE A 208 11.69 8.81 7.04
C ILE A 208 12.28 10.20 7.32
N ARG A 209 11.77 10.87 8.34
CA ARG A 209 12.32 12.16 8.79
C ARG A 209 13.73 11.99 9.34
N GLU A 210 14.67 12.81 8.91
CA GLU A 210 16.11 12.63 9.17
C GLU A 210 16.48 12.65 10.65
N ASP A 211 15.79 13.45 11.47
CA ASP A 211 16.03 13.55 12.92
C ASP A 211 15.72 12.26 13.69
N LEU A 212 14.98 11.34 13.06
CA LEU A 212 14.65 10.02 13.64
C LEU A 212 15.70 8.95 13.32
N LEU A 213 16.66 9.24 12.43
CA LEU A 213 17.72 8.31 12.06
C LEU A 213 18.87 8.33 13.06
N GLY A 214 19.50 7.17 13.28
CA GLY A 214 20.69 7.04 14.13
C GLY A 214 20.39 6.60 15.56
N ASN A 215 19.14 6.40 15.93
CA ASN A 215 18.73 5.98 17.26
C ASN A 215 18.38 4.48 17.35
N ALA A 216 18.85 3.68 16.38
CA ALA A 216 18.60 2.24 16.39
C ALA A 216 19.26 1.57 17.60
N ARG A 217 18.60 0.55 18.15
CA ARG A 217 19.14 -0.26 19.23
C ARG A 217 20.40 -1.01 18.79
N ASP A 218 21.33 -1.28 19.70
CA ASP A 218 22.58 -2.01 19.42
C ASP A 218 22.34 -3.40 18.81
N ILE A 219 21.22 -4.04 19.15
CA ILE A 219 20.84 -5.36 18.63
C ILE A 219 20.25 -5.32 17.22
N THR A 220 20.06 -4.11 16.63
CA THR A 220 19.42 -3.96 15.33
C THR A 220 20.28 -4.55 14.22
N PRO A 221 19.79 -5.56 13.49
CA PRO A 221 20.52 -6.09 12.34
C PRO A 221 20.80 -5.00 11.32
N VAL A 222 21.99 -5.04 10.70
CA VAL A 222 22.45 -4.06 9.71
C VAL A 222 21.39 -3.77 8.63
N MET A 223 20.73 -4.80 8.11
CA MET A 223 19.73 -4.66 7.07
C MET A 223 18.43 -3.99 7.54
N MET A 224 18.20 -3.91 8.84
CA MET A 224 17.04 -3.26 9.46
C MET A 224 17.38 -1.88 10.04
N ASN A 225 18.65 -1.46 10.01
CA ASN A 225 19.07 -0.15 10.52
C ASN A 225 18.91 0.92 9.43
N TYR A 226 17.92 1.80 9.62
CA TYR A 226 17.59 2.82 8.63
C TYR A 226 18.72 3.84 8.40
N LYS A 227 19.51 4.17 9.43
CA LYS A 227 20.65 5.09 9.27
C LYS A 227 21.71 4.50 8.35
N ILE A 228 22.04 3.22 8.50
CA ILE A 228 23.00 2.52 7.63
C ILE A 228 22.49 2.47 6.19
N GLN A 229 21.19 2.21 6.01
CA GLN A 229 20.59 2.22 4.67
C GLN A 229 20.59 3.63 4.06
N ALA A 230 20.31 4.66 4.86
CA ALA A 230 20.32 6.06 4.42
C ALA A 230 21.72 6.54 4.04
N ASP A 231 22.74 6.21 4.83
CA ASP A 231 24.13 6.59 4.57
C ASP A 231 24.70 5.92 3.31
N ALA A 232 24.11 4.79 2.91
CA ALA A 232 24.48 4.06 1.71
C ALA A 232 23.54 4.34 0.52
N ASP A 233 22.67 5.34 0.56
CA ASP A 233 21.67 5.65 -0.47
C ASP A 233 20.87 4.39 -0.92
N SER A 234 20.48 3.55 0.05
CA SER A 234 19.81 2.26 -0.16
C SER A 234 20.66 1.18 -0.88
N LEU A 235 21.95 1.42 -1.05
CA LEU A 235 22.89 0.54 -1.77
C LEU A 235 23.88 -0.15 -0.83
N TYR A 236 23.54 -0.33 0.43
CA TYR A 236 24.38 -1.08 1.38
C TYR A 236 24.70 -2.49 0.86
N ASN A 237 23.68 -3.17 0.32
CA ASN A 237 23.83 -4.43 -0.42
C ASN A 237 23.17 -4.30 -1.80
N THR A 238 23.23 -5.35 -2.60
CA THR A 238 22.56 -5.40 -3.91
C THR A 238 21.05 -5.31 -3.73
N PRO A 239 20.40 -4.24 -4.21
CA PRO A 239 18.95 -4.06 -4.08
C PRO A 239 18.20 -4.86 -5.16
N PRO A 240 16.86 -4.94 -5.11
CA PRO A 240 16.05 -5.54 -6.17
C PRO A 240 16.00 -4.61 -7.41
N CYS A 241 17.09 -4.55 -8.17
CA CYS A 241 17.33 -3.60 -9.27
C CYS A 241 16.17 -3.53 -10.26
N TRP A 242 15.66 -4.70 -10.70
CA TRP A 242 14.54 -4.78 -11.62
C TRP A 242 13.25 -4.17 -11.04
N THR A 243 12.97 -4.44 -9.77
CA THR A 243 11.77 -3.90 -9.11
C THR A 243 11.86 -2.39 -8.94
N ILE A 244 13.04 -1.84 -8.63
CA ILE A 244 13.28 -0.39 -8.55
C ILE A 244 13.10 0.26 -9.93
N TYR A 245 13.58 -0.39 -11.00
CA TYR A 245 13.37 0.08 -12.36
C TYR A 245 11.87 0.11 -12.72
N ILE A 246 11.11 -0.95 -12.43
CA ILE A 246 9.65 -0.95 -12.65
C ILE A 246 8.96 0.13 -11.78
N CYS A 247 9.40 0.32 -10.54
CA CYS A 247 8.94 1.41 -9.69
C CYS A 247 9.13 2.76 -10.38
N LYS A 248 10.33 3.04 -10.89
CA LYS A 248 10.62 4.25 -11.67
C LYS A 248 9.64 4.44 -12.83
N LEU A 249 9.40 3.40 -13.62
CA LEU A 249 8.47 3.47 -14.77
C LEU A 249 7.02 3.75 -14.32
N VAL A 250 6.58 3.19 -13.20
CA VAL A 250 5.25 3.47 -12.64
C VAL A 250 5.15 4.91 -12.15
N LEU A 251 6.20 5.43 -11.51
CA LEU A 251 6.24 6.84 -11.09
C LEU A 251 6.21 7.80 -12.28
N GLU A 252 6.94 7.49 -13.35
CA GLU A 252 6.90 8.22 -14.62
C GLU A 252 5.49 8.18 -15.24
N TRP A 253 4.83 7.03 -15.22
CA TRP A 253 3.45 6.88 -15.68
C TRP A 253 2.48 7.75 -14.86
N ILE A 254 2.60 7.78 -13.54
CA ILE A 254 1.76 8.63 -12.68
C ILE A 254 1.98 10.11 -13.03
N LYS A 255 3.25 10.53 -13.16
CA LYS A 255 3.60 11.90 -13.49
C LYS A 255 3.14 12.33 -14.88
N ASN A 256 3.52 11.55 -15.90
CA ASN A 256 3.44 11.99 -17.30
C ASN A 256 2.14 11.60 -18.00
N ASP A 257 1.57 10.42 -17.69
CA ASP A 257 0.37 9.92 -18.35
C ASP A 257 -0.91 10.22 -17.54
N ILE A 258 -0.82 10.17 -16.22
CA ILE A 258 -1.96 10.50 -15.35
C ILE A 258 -2.01 12.01 -15.05
N GLY A 259 -0.86 12.65 -14.91
CA GLY A 259 -0.75 14.08 -14.59
C GLY A 259 -0.63 14.38 -13.10
N GLY A 260 -0.06 13.43 -12.31
CA GLY A 260 0.21 13.58 -10.89
C GLY A 260 -0.86 13.01 -9.96
N LEU A 261 -0.67 13.21 -8.65
CA LEU A 261 -1.50 12.56 -7.63
C LEU A 261 -2.92 13.14 -7.52
N GLU A 262 -3.13 14.42 -7.82
CA GLU A 262 -4.47 15.01 -7.85
C GLU A 262 -5.34 14.32 -8.92
N LYS A 263 -4.78 14.15 -10.11
CA LYS A 263 -5.46 13.44 -11.20
C LYS A 263 -5.63 11.95 -10.92
N MET A 264 -4.69 11.34 -10.22
CA MET A 264 -4.82 9.96 -9.77
C MET A 264 -5.97 9.82 -8.76
N LYS A 265 -6.11 10.75 -7.82
CA LYS A 265 -7.22 10.81 -6.87
C LYS A 265 -8.57 10.89 -7.60
N GLU A 266 -8.74 11.87 -8.50
CA GLU A 266 -9.97 12.03 -9.31
C GLU A 266 -10.34 10.73 -10.05
N ARG A 267 -9.33 10.06 -10.62
CA ARG A 267 -9.49 8.78 -11.32
C ARG A 267 -9.92 7.66 -10.36
N ASN A 268 -9.32 7.57 -9.18
CA ASN A 268 -9.62 6.56 -8.18
C ASN A 268 -11.00 6.78 -7.55
N GLU A 269 -11.36 8.02 -7.26
CA GLU A 269 -12.70 8.38 -6.79
C GLU A 269 -13.78 7.98 -7.79
N LYS A 270 -13.58 8.25 -9.09
CA LYS A 270 -14.49 7.83 -10.14
C LYS A 270 -14.65 6.32 -10.20
N LYS A 271 -13.56 5.54 -10.14
CA LYS A 271 -13.60 4.06 -10.11
C LYS A 271 -14.35 3.54 -8.90
N ALA A 272 -14.03 4.06 -7.71
CA ALA A 272 -14.66 3.64 -6.48
C ALA A 272 -16.16 3.97 -6.47
N ALA A 273 -16.54 5.16 -6.96
CA ALA A 273 -17.94 5.58 -7.04
C ALA A 273 -18.77 4.64 -7.92
N ILE A 274 -18.25 4.18 -9.06
CA ILE A 274 -18.94 3.22 -9.95
C ILE A 274 -19.33 1.96 -9.16
N LEU A 275 -18.39 1.36 -8.43
CA LEU A 275 -18.64 0.12 -7.71
C LEU A 275 -19.49 0.35 -6.45
N TYR A 276 -19.19 1.37 -5.65
CA TYR A 276 -19.96 1.65 -4.43
C TYR A 276 -21.41 2.04 -4.72
N ASN A 277 -21.67 2.85 -5.78
CA ASN A 277 -23.02 3.19 -6.18
C ASN A 277 -23.84 1.95 -6.56
N PHE A 278 -23.22 0.99 -7.23
CA PHE A 278 -23.86 -0.28 -7.50
C PHE A 278 -24.16 -1.05 -6.20
N LEU A 279 -23.18 -1.23 -5.32
CA LEU A 279 -23.34 -1.97 -4.06
C LEU A 279 -24.41 -1.36 -3.15
N ASP A 280 -24.52 -0.05 -3.10
CA ASP A 280 -25.50 0.67 -2.28
C ASP A 280 -26.94 0.49 -2.78
N ASN A 281 -27.13 0.23 -4.08
CA ASN A 281 -28.44 0.03 -4.70
C ASN A 281 -28.78 -1.45 -4.97
N SER A 282 -27.80 -2.36 -4.92
CA SER A 282 -27.99 -3.78 -5.16
C SER A 282 -28.86 -4.42 -4.09
N LYS A 283 -29.71 -5.37 -4.50
CA LYS A 283 -30.51 -6.19 -3.59
C LYS A 283 -29.74 -7.44 -3.15
N LEU A 284 -28.81 -7.90 -3.98
CA LEU A 284 -28.02 -9.11 -3.76
C LEU A 284 -26.67 -8.82 -3.12
N PHE A 285 -25.91 -7.87 -3.66
CA PHE A 285 -24.56 -7.55 -3.18
C PHE A 285 -24.58 -6.46 -2.12
N LYS A 286 -23.77 -6.61 -1.05
CA LYS A 286 -23.68 -5.65 0.04
C LYS A 286 -22.22 -5.29 0.34
N GLY A 287 -21.92 -4.02 0.34
CA GLY A 287 -20.65 -3.52 0.87
C GLY A 287 -20.57 -3.71 2.39
N THR A 288 -19.37 -3.99 2.91
CA THR A 288 -19.17 -4.30 4.33
C THR A 288 -18.70 -3.12 5.16
N VAL A 289 -18.31 -2.01 4.54
CA VAL A 289 -17.66 -0.85 5.19
C VAL A 289 -18.66 0.30 5.34
N VAL A 290 -18.63 0.98 6.49
CA VAL A 290 -19.38 2.23 6.69
C VAL A 290 -18.98 3.28 5.65
N ALA A 291 -19.93 4.06 5.16
CA ALA A 291 -19.74 4.90 3.97
C ALA A 291 -18.59 5.91 4.12
N GLU A 292 -18.45 6.52 5.31
CA GLU A 292 -17.42 7.51 5.61
C GLU A 292 -15.98 6.97 5.55
N ASP A 293 -15.79 5.68 5.83
CA ASP A 293 -14.46 5.07 5.95
C ASP A 293 -14.07 4.19 4.74
N ARG A 294 -14.84 4.23 3.66
CA ARG A 294 -14.63 3.41 2.46
C ARG A 294 -13.31 3.72 1.77
N SER A 295 -12.56 2.66 1.47
CA SER A 295 -11.33 2.71 0.68
C SER A 295 -11.59 2.98 -0.80
N LEU A 296 -10.73 3.78 -1.44
CA LEU A 296 -10.72 3.92 -2.91
C LEU A 296 -9.99 2.75 -3.61
N MET A 297 -9.30 1.90 -2.83
CA MET A 297 -8.39 0.87 -3.36
C MET A 297 -8.92 -0.55 -3.21
N ASN A 298 -9.58 -0.85 -2.09
CA ASN A 298 -10.02 -2.20 -1.76
C ASN A 298 -11.49 -2.17 -1.35
N VAL A 299 -12.33 -2.79 -2.14
CA VAL A 299 -13.77 -2.80 -1.97
C VAL A 299 -14.24 -4.22 -1.62
N PRO A 300 -14.40 -4.55 -0.33
CA PRO A 300 -14.98 -5.83 0.09
C PRO A 300 -16.50 -5.77 0.00
N PHE A 301 -17.10 -6.90 -0.41
CA PHE A 301 -18.54 -7.07 -0.48
C PHE A 301 -18.94 -8.55 -0.33
N VAL A 302 -20.19 -8.79 0.01
CA VAL A 302 -20.75 -10.11 0.27
C VAL A 302 -22.08 -10.28 -0.45
N ILE A 303 -22.53 -11.53 -0.64
CA ILE A 303 -23.89 -11.89 -1.03
C ILE A 303 -24.65 -12.40 0.21
N GLY A 304 -23.97 -13.06 1.14
CA GLY A 304 -24.56 -13.64 2.33
C GLY A 304 -25.14 -15.05 2.10
N ASP A 305 -24.81 -15.65 0.97
CA ASP A 305 -25.10 -17.05 0.62
C ASP A 305 -23.83 -17.68 0.03
N ASP A 306 -23.26 -18.65 0.72
CA ASP A 306 -21.98 -19.27 0.37
C ASP A 306 -21.99 -19.96 -1.02
N GLU A 307 -23.11 -20.52 -1.44
CA GLU A 307 -23.20 -21.20 -2.74
C GLU A 307 -23.30 -20.18 -3.88
N LEU A 308 -24.05 -19.07 -3.68
CA LEU A 308 -24.09 -17.97 -4.63
C LEU A 308 -22.75 -17.25 -4.71
N GLU A 309 -22.02 -17.07 -3.61
CA GLU A 309 -20.68 -16.48 -3.63
C GLU A 309 -19.70 -17.34 -4.42
N LYS A 310 -19.70 -18.66 -4.24
CA LYS A 310 -18.88 -19.58 -5.03
C LYS A 310 -19.24 -19.54 -6.51
N LYS A 311 -20.56 -19.55 -6.83
CA LYS A 311 -21.06 -19.42 -8.20
C LYS A 311 -20.59 -18.12 -8.83
N PHE A 312 -20.79 -16.98 -8.16
CA PHE A 312 -20.34 -15.67 -8.63
C PHE A 312 -18.83 -15.64 -8.93
N ILE A 313 -18.00 -16.10 -8.00
CA ILE A 313 -16.54 -16.14 -8.17
C ILE A 313 -16.14 -16.97 -9.38
N SER A 314 -16.75 -18.17 -9.55
CA SER A 314 -16.45 -19.06 -10.67
C SER A 314 -16.87 -18.46 -12.03
N GLU A 315 -18.06 -17.87 -12.10
CA GLU A 315 -18.56 -17.23 -13.32
C GLU A 315 -17.76 -15.95 -13.64
N ALA A 316 -17.40 -15.15 -12.64
CA ALA A 316 -16.55 -13.97 -12.81
C ALA A 316 -15.20 -14.36 -13.41
N GLU A 317 -14.57 -15.42 -12.89
CA GLU A 317 -13.28 -15.91 -13.39
C GLU A 317 -13.38 -16.37 -14.85
N ALA A 318 -14.45 -17.10 -15.21
CA ALA A 318 -14.74 -17.52 -16.57
C ALA A 318 -14.97 -16.35 -17.53
N ASN A 319 -15.43 -15.19 -17.02
CA ASN A 319 -15.63 -13.96 -17.78
C ASN A 319 -14.42 -12.99 -17.74
N GLY A 320 -13.27 -13.46 -17.20
CA GLY A 320 -12.02 -12.68 -17.20
C GLY A 320 -11.88 -11.68 -16.04
N PHE A 321 -12.71 -11.77 -15.00
CA PHE A 321 -12.58 -11.03 -13.75
C PHE A 321 -11.93 -11.92 -12.69
N VAL A 322 -10.61 -11.86 -12.55
CA VAL A 322 -9.85 -12.80 -11.70
C VAL A 322 -9.53 -12.22 -10.33
N ASN A 323 -9.38 -13.11 -9.34
CA ASN A 323 -8.96 -12.80 -7.97
C ASN A 323 -9.97 -11.94 -7.16
N LEU A 324 -11.27 -12.11 -7.41
CA LEU A 324 -12.33 -11.45 -6.65
C LEU A 324 -12.60 -12.11 -5.29
N LYS A 325 -12.18 -13.37 -5.08
CA LYS A 325 -12.38 -14.07 -3.80
C LYS A 325 -11.81 -13.24 -2.63
N GLY A 326 -12.64 -13.05 -1.59
CA GLY A 326 -12.26 -12.36 -0.38
C GLY A 326 -11.16 -13.07 0.42
N HIS A 327 -10.59 -12.36 1.41
CA HIS A 327 -9.57 -12.96 2.26
C HIS A 327 -10.18 -14.05 3.15
N ARG A 328 -9.43 -15.15 3.37
CA ARG A 328 -9.88 -16.33 4.14
C ARG A 328 -10.42 -16.04 5.55
N THR A 329 -10.06 -14.90 6.14
CA THR A 329 -10.48 -14.50 7.49
C THR A 329 -11.83 -13.81 7.52
N VAL A 330 -12.33 -13.29 6.39
CA VAL A 330 -13.59 -12.53 6.30
C VAL A 330 -14.58 -13.12 5.30
N GLY A 331 -14.13 -13.99 4.38
CA GLY A 331 -14.99 -14.55 3.33
C GLY A 331 -15.39 -13.52 2.28
N GLY A 332 -16.50 -13.79 1.61
CA GLY A 332 -17.07 -12.92 0.60
C GLY A 332 -16.16 -12.65 -0.60
N MET A 333 -16.30 -11.50 -1.18
CA MET A 333 -15.51 -11.04 -2.32
C MET A 333 -14.78 -9.72 -1.99
N ARG A 334 -13.74 -9.42 -2.78
CA ARG A 334 -13.05 -8.13 -2.71
C ARG A 334 -12.54 -7.74 -4.08
N ALA A 335 -12.96 -6.59 -4.57
CA ALA A 335 -12.39 -5.95 -5.75
C ALA A 335 -11.28 -4.99 -5.30
N SER A 336 -10.02 -5.32 -5.61
CA SER A 336 -8.89 -4.40 -5.42
C SER A 336 -8.68 -3.62 -6.72
N ILE A 337 -9.11 -2.36 -6.72
CA ILE A 337 -9.20 -1.47 -7.89
C ILE A 337 -8.06 -0.44 -7.92
N TYR A 338 -6.88 -0.85 -7.54
CA TYR A 338 -5.67 -0.02 -7.46
C TYR A 338 -5.46 0.93 -8.64
N ASN A 339 -4.46 1.79 -8.55
CA ASN A 339 -4.18 2.85 -9.53
C ASN A 339 -4.20 2.38 -10.98
N ALA A 340 -3.58 1.23 -11.26
CA ALA A 340 -3.44 0.71 -12.62
C ALA A 340 -4.69 0.01 -13.18
N MET A 341 -5.69 -0.31 -12.34
CA MET A 341 -6.96 -0.86 -12.83
C MET A 341 -7.65 0.16 -13.74
N PRO A 342 -7.94 -0.17 -15.01
CA PRO A 342 -8.67 0.74 -15.90
C PRO A 342 -10.10 0.95 -15.40
N ILE A 343 -10.66 2.14 -15.64
CA ILE A 343 -12.06 2.46 -15.28
C ILE A 343 -13.00 1.46 -15.94
N GLU A 344 -12.78 1.16 -17.21
CA GLU A 344 -13.53 0.15 -17.98
C GLU A 344 -13.59 -1.22 -17.26
N GLY A 345 -12.52 -1.63 -16.57
CA GLY A 345 -12.52 -2.90 -15.86
C GLY A 345 -13.49 -2.91 -14.67
N VAL A 346 -13.70 -1.76 -14.04
CA VAL A 346 -14.69 -1.60 -12.96
C VAL A 346 -16.10 -1.49 -13.53
N GLU A 347 -16.29 -0.77 -14.63
CA GLU A 347 -17.56 -0.67 -15.34
C GLU A 347 -18.06 -2.06 -15.77
N LYS A 348 -17.21 -2.85 -16.43
CA LYS A 348 -17.54 -4.22 -16.86
C LYS A 348 -17.81 -5.16 -15.69
N LEU A 349 -17.08 -4.99 -14.57
CA LEU A 349 -17.39 -5.77 -13.37
C LEU A 349 -18.80 -5.47 -12.87
N VAL A 350 -19.18 -4.19 -12.80
CA VAL A 350 -20.52 -3.79 -12.35
C VAL A 350 -21.61 -4.26 -13.31
N GLU A 351 -21.39 -4.20 -14.62
CA GLU A 351 -22.30 -4.79 -15.63
C GLU A 351 -22.49 -6.29 -15.40
N PHE A 352 -21.41 -7.01 -15.18
CA PHE A 352 -21.46 -8.44 -14.87
C PHE A 352 -22.20 -8.71 -13.55
N MET A 353 -21.95 -7.95 -12.49
CA MET A 353 -22.63 -8.06 -11.19
C MET A 353 -24.13 -7.81 -11.33
N ALA A 354 -24.55 -6.79 -12.09
CA ALA A 354 -25.94 -6.47 -12.34
C ALA A 354 -26.66 -7.62 -13.07
N LYS A 355 -26.03 -8.18 -14.09
CA LYS A 355 -26.55 -9.36 -14.80
C LYS A 355 -26.69 -10.56 -13.90
N PHE A 356 -25.65 -10.86 -13.10
CA PHE A 356 -25.67 -11.97 -12.14
C PHE A 356 -26.82 -11.80 -11.11
N GLU A 357 -27.04 -10.58 -10.61
CA GLU A 357 -28.15 -10.28 -9.71
C GLU A 357 -29.51 -10.54 -10.37
N GLU A 358 -29.68 -10.19 -11.65
CA GLU A 358 -30.93 -10.47 -12.38
C GLU A 358 -31.22 -11.97 -12.56
N GLU A 359 -30.18 -12.75 -12.83
CA GLU A 359 -30.26 -14.18 -13.07
C GLU A 359 -30.44 -15.03 -11.78
N ASN A 360 -30.19 -14.42 -10.59
CA ASN A 360 -30.20 -15.10 -9.30
C ASN A 360 -31.15 -14.44 -8.27
N LYS A 361 -32.21 -13.78 -8.75
CA LYS A 361 -33.28 -13.19 -7.91
C LYS A 361 -34.19 -14.25 -7.30
#